data_52f282649e643310a78244e9ad350b0f
#
_entry.id   52f282649e643310a78244e9ad350b0f
#
_cell.length_a   1.000
_cell.length_b   1.000
_cell.length_c   1.000
_cell.angle_alpha   90.00
_cell.angle_beta   90.00
_cell.angle_gamma   90.00
#
_symmetry.space_group_name_H-M   'P 1'
#
loop_
_entity.id
_entity.type
_entity.pdbx_description
1 polymer ?
#
loop_
_entity_poly.entity_id
_entity_poly.type
_entity_poly.pdbx_seq_one_letter_code
_entity_poly.pdbx_strand_id
1 'polypeptide(L)'
;MDLARIEPTPGAIYQVLVEPDTAVEDVAVELAEHLSTEAIIGTDASAQISFLRETCIEEVVLGLENAGVPAPEMQRRGERMLRAVGLSDYCEHDPTQLSGGQTRRLAAACVAIREPEIMIVCEPGAGLDADSRTQVVRLLQSMPETCVISVSSSSWPELGGDIIGTDPLVAAVDLPRVSASPRTGSIGPLTARRGAAKKKWWHFSQPRGTSFSVGPVEIPITES
;
A
#
# COMPACT_ATOMS: atom_id res chain seq x y z
N MET A 1 -6.74 22.79 0.69
CA MET A 1 -7.37 21.61 1.35
C MET A 1 -7.36 21.85 2.85
N ASP A 2 -8.47 21.69 3.52
CA ASP A 2 -8.49 21.76 4.99
C ASP A 2 -8.11 20.38 5.57
N LEU A 3 -6.83 20.03 5.49
CA LEU A 3 -6.29 18.78 6.01
C LEU A 3 -6.36 18.70 7.54
N ALA A 4 -6.59 19.83 8.23
CA ALA A 4 -6.82 19.86 9.69
C ALA A 4 -8.10 19.09 10.10
N ARG A 5 -8.93 18.69 9.12
CA ARG A 5 -10.12 17.86 9.36
C ARG A 5 -9.83 16.36 9.33
N ILE A 6 -8.61 15.95 8.94
CA ILE A 6 -8.21 14.55 8.96
C ILE A 6 -7.62 14.25 10.33
N GLU A 7 -8.42 13.61 11.17
CA GLU A 7 -7.95 13.03 12.42
C GLU A 7 -7.83 11.52 12.20
N PRO A 8 -6.61 10.99 11.95
CA PRO A 8 -6.44 9.58 11.62
C PRO A 8 -6.72 8.71 12.84
N THR A 9 -7.99 8.36 12.97
CA THR A 9 -8.47 7.45 14.02
C THR A 9 -8.70 6.06 13.44
N PRO A 10 -8.52 4.98 14.23
CA PRO A 10 -8.81 3.62 13.80
C PRO A 10 -10.21 3.49 13.20
N GLY A 11 -10.32 2.88 12.03
CA GLY A 11 -11.57 2.65 11.32
C GLY A 11 -12.19 3.88 10.65
N ALA A 12 -11.58 5.06 10.75
CA ALA A 12 -12.04 6.24 10.01
C ALA A 12 -11.79 6.09 8.51
N ILE A 13 -12.68 6.65 7.71
CA ILE A 13 -12.55 6.72 6.26
C ILE A 13 -12.68 8.17 5.83
N TYR A 14 -11.70 8.63 5.06
CA TYR A 14 -11.69 9.96 4.45
C TYR A 14 -11.60 9.85 2.94
N GLN A 15 -12.31 10.73 2.23
CA GLN A 15 -12.23 10.88 0.79
C GLN A 15 -11.69 12.27 0.47
N VAL A 16 -10.45 12.34 0.07
CA VAL A 16 -9.79 13.56 -0.37
C VAL A 16 -10.05 13.74 -1.87
N LEU A 17 -10.86 14.74 -2.21
CA LEU A 17 -11.16 15.06 -3.60
C LEU A 17 -10.16 16.10 -4.10
N VAL A 18 -9.49 15.77 -5.19
CA VAL A 18 -8.54 16.65 -5.86
C VAL A 18 -9.16 17.28 -7.10
N GLU A 19 -8.69 18.49 -7.45
CA GLU A 19 -9.08 19.13 -8.70
C GLU A 19 -8.60 18.33 -9.91
N PRO A 20 -9.31 18.39 -11.05
CA PRO A 20 -9.01 17.58 -12.24
C PRO A 20 -7.57 17.71 -12.78
N ASP A 21 -6.94 18.88 -12.56
CA ASP A 21 -5.58 19.16 -13.03
C ASP A 21 -4.51 18.82 -11.99
N THR A 22 -4.90 18.31 -10.83
CA THR A 22 -3.98 17.93 -9.75
C THR A 22 -3.61 16.46 -9.87
N ALA A 23 -2.32 16.16 -9.83
CA ALA A 23 -1.86 14.78 -9.80
C ALA A 23 -2.22 14.13 -8.45
N VAL A 24 -3.07 13.10 -8.50
CA VAL A 24 -3.55 12.36 -7.32
C VAL A 24 -2.38 11.80 -6.52
N GLU A 25 -1.37 11.30 -7.20
CA GLU A 25 -0.15 10.77 -6.58
C GLU A 25 0.62 11.81 -5.78
N ASP A 26 0.76 13.03 -6.29
CA ASP A 26 1.51 14.08 -5.58
C ASP A 26 0.83 14.43 -4.25
N VAL A 27 -0.50 14.49 -4.25
CA VAL A 27 -1.30 14.72 -3.02
C VAL A 27 -1.18 13.54 -2.07
N ALA A 28 -1.22 12.31 -2.59
CA ALA A 28 -1.07 11.12 -1.76
C ALA A 28 0.32 11.02 -1.12
N VAL A 29 1.37 11.42 -1.85
CA VAL A 29 2.74 11.49 -1.33
C VAL A 29 2.84 12.51 -0.22
N GLU A 30 2.35 13.72 -0.44
CA GLU A 30 2.37 14.79 0.56
C GLU A 30 1.63 14.38 1.83
N LEU A 31 0.45 13.77 1.68
CA LEU A 31 -0.31 13.21 2.80
C LEU A 31 0.47 12.12 3.55
N ALA A 32 1.11 11.22 2.82
CA ALA A 32 1.88 10.13 3.41
C ALA A 32 3.09 10.62 4.18
N GLU A 33 3.82 11.58 3.64
CA GLU A 33 4.95 12.21 4.34
C GLU A 33 4.46 12.92 5.61
N HIS A 34 3.34 13.64 5.52
CA HIS A 34 2.77 14.35 6.64
C HIS A 34 2.28 13.41 7.74
N LEU A 35 1.57 12.35 7.38
CA LEU A 35 1.00 11.36 8.29
C LEU A 35 2.01 10.26 8.67
N SER A 36 3.22 10.31 8.14
CA SER A 36 4.30 9.34 8.39
C SER A 36 3.88 7.89 8.09
N THR A 37 3.09 7.68 7.05
CA THR A 37 2.70 6.35 6.58
C THR A 37 3.45 5.95 5.31
N GLU A 38 3.67 4.66 5.16
CA GLU A 38 4.28 4.06 3.97
C GLU A 38 3.27 3.18 3.22
N ALA A 39 2.07 3.05 3.76
CA ALA A 39 1.02 2.21 3.18
C ALA A 39 0.20 3.01 2.15
N ILE A 40 0.71 3.08 0.93
CA ILE A 40 0.08 3.79 -0.17
C ILE A 40 -0.16 2.83 -1.32
N ILE A 41 -1.34 2.92 -1.92
CA ILE A 41 -1.66 2.28 -3.19
C ILE A 41 -1.81 3.39 -4.23
N GLY A 42 -0.86 3.48 -5.14
CA GLY A 42 -0.88 4.44 -6.24
C GLY A 42 -1.90 4.10 -7.33
N THR A 43 -1.97 4.94 -8.36
CA THR A 43 -2.79 4.66 -9.55
C THR A 43 -2.23 3.49 -10.35
N ASP A 44 -0.91 3.32 -10.40
CA ASP A 44 -0.27 2.10 -10.86
C ASP A 44 -0.19 1.08 -9.72
N ALA A 45 -1.21 0.22 -9.65
CA ALA A 45 -1.28 -0.81 -8.62
C ALA A 45 -0.15 -1.84 -8.73
N SER A 46 0.44 -2.04 -9.91
CA SER A 46 1.51 -3.02 -10.12
C SER A 46 2.77 -2.66 -9.31
N ALA A 47 2.95 -1.37 -9.00
CA ALA A 47 4.05 -0.89 -8.18
C ALA A 47 4.03 -1.41 -6.72
N GLN A 48 2.90 -1.95 -6.27
CA GLN A 48 2.75 -2.54 -4.92
C GLN A 48 2.99 -4.05 -4.89
N ILE A 49 3.24 -4.65 -6.04
CA ILE A 49 3.50 -6.08 -6.18
C ILE A 49 4.99 -6.24 -6.50
N SER A 50 5.66 -7.11 -5.78
CA SER A 50 7.11 -7.32 -5.98
C SER A 50 7.42 -8.11 -7.26
N PHE A 51 6.51 -8.98 -7.67
CA PHE A 51 6.68 -9.96 -8.74
C PHE A 51 7.88 -10.89 -8.54
N LEU A 52 8.32 -11.07 -7.28
CA LEU A 52 9.42 -11.95 -6.91
C LEU A 52 8.92 -13.34 -6.47
N ARG A 53 7.62 -13.48 -6.29
CA ARG A 53 6.98 -14.71 -5.84
C ARG A 53 6.28 -15.41 -7.00
N GLU A 54 6.24 -16.73 -6.93
CA GLU A 54 5.64 -17.54 -7.98
C GLU A 54 4.11 -17.55 -7.92
N THR A 55 3.54 -17.29 -6.73
CA THR A 55 2.10 -17.36 -6.51
C THR A 55 1.55 -16.10 -5.86
N CYS A 56 0.25 -15.81 -6.10
CA CYS A 56 -0.43 -14.67 -5.50
C CYS A 56 -0.46 -14.75 -3.97
N ILE A 57 -0.56 -15.94 -3.39
CA ILE A 57 -0.57 -16.06 -1.93
C ILE A 57 0.79 -15.72 -1.33
N GLU A 58 1.88 -16.19 -1.94
CA GLU A 58 3.24 -15.85 -1.50
C GLU A 58 3.51 -14.36 -1.62
N GLU A 59 3.01 -13.72 -2.67
CA GLU A 59 3.14 -12.27 -2.87
C GLU A 59 2.40 -11.49 -1.77
N VAL A 60 1.16 -11.88 -1.45
CA VAL A 60 0.38 -11.23 -0.39
C VAL A 60 1.04 -11.39 0.97
N VAL A 61 1.54 -12.57 1.32
CA VAL A 61 2.11 -12.80 2.65
C VAL A 61 3.55 -12.30 2.82
N LEU A 62 4.18 -11.81 1.77
CA LEU A 62 5.57 -11.32 1.78
C LEU A 62 5.82 -10.28 2.89
N GLY A 63 4.88 -9.36 3.09
CA GLY A 63 4.96 -8.37 4.16
C GLY A 63 4.94 -8.99 5.57
N LEU A 64 4.23 -10.08 5.77
CA LEU A 64 4.16 -10.82 7.02
C LEU A 64 5.43 -11.66 7.24
N GLU A 65 5.99 -12.22 6.17
CA GLU A 65 7.26 -12.95 6.22
C GLU A 65 8.38 -12.04 6.72
N ASN A 66 8.46 -10.83 6.15
CA ASN A 66 9.43 -9.82 6.58
C ASN A 66 9.23 -9.38 8.05
N ALA A 67 8.01 -9.47 8.56
CA ALA A 67 7.68 -9.21 9.96
C ALA A 67 7.92 -10.43 10.88
N GLY A 68 8.37 -11.57 10.35
CA GLY A 68 8.65 -12.78 11.10
C GLY A 68 7.41 -13.53 11.60
N VAL A 69 6.26 -13.36 10.95
CA VAL A 69 5.02 -14.06 11.30
C VAL A 69 5.19 -15.57 10.98
N PRO A 70 4.75 -16.48 11.86
CA PRO A 70 4.88 -17.93 11.62
C PRO A 70 4.11 -18.38 10.37
N ALA A 71 4.70 -19.30 9.59
CA ALA A 71 4.14 -19.78 8.32
C ALA A 71 2.66 -20.23 8.38
N PRO A 72 2.18 -20.98 9.39
CA PRO A 72 0.77 -21.35 9.46
C PRO A 72 -0.17 -20.16 9.66
N GLU A 73 0.31 -19.09 10.30
CA GLU A 73 -0.46 -17.87 10.47
C GLU A 73 -0.46 -17.04 9.18
N MET A 74 0.69 -16.92 8.51
CA MET A 74 0.79 -16.27 7.20
C MET A 74 -0.18 -16.89 6.20
N GLN A 75 -0.19 -18.22 6.09
CA GLN A 75 -1.09 -18.95 5.20
C GLN A 75 -2.55 -18.59 5.47
N ARG A 76 -3.00 -18.68 6.72
CA ARG A 76 -4.38 -18.38 7.12
C ARG A 76 -4.76 -16.92 6.82
N ARG A 77 -3.84 -15.99 7.09
CA ARG A 77 -4.08 -14.55 6.84
C ARG A 77 -4.11 -14.26 5.34
N GLY A 78 -3.19 -14.85 4.57
CA GLY A 78 -3.14 -14.73 3.11
C GLY A 78 -4.42 -15.22 2.43
N GLU A 79 -4.87 -16.42 2.78
CA GLU A 79 -6.11 -17.00 2.24
C GLU A 79 -7.34 -16.15 2.57
N ARG A 80 -7.44 -15.63 3.80
CA ARG A 80 -8.52 -14.71 4.18
C ARG A 80 -8.47 -13.42 3.38
N MET A 81 -7.28 -12.87 3.18
CA MET A 81 -7.08 -11.63 2.44
C MET A 81 -7.44 -11.80 0.96
N LEU A 82 -6.95 -12.85 0.30
CA LEU A 82 -7.29 -13.16 -1.08
C LEU A 82 -8.81 -13.40 -1.26
N ARG A 83 -9.45 -14.02 -0.29
CA ARG A 83 -10.91 -14.18 -0.28
C ARG A 83 -11.63 -12.85 -0.16
N ALA A 84 -11.16 -11.95 0.69
CA ALA A 84 -11.74 -10.63 0.88
C ALA A 84 -11.72 -9.79 -0.40
N VAL A 85 -10.70 -9.93 -1.23
CA VAL A 85 -10.57 -9.25 -2.53
C VAL A 85 -11.08 -10.08 -3.72
N GLY A 86 -11.73 -11.22 -3.48
CA GLY A 86 -12.29 -12.07 -4.52
C GLY A 86 -11.25 -12.72 -5.43
N LEU A 87 -10.11 -13.09 -4.87
CA LEU A 87 -9.03 -13.78 -5.56
C LEU A 87 -8.76 -15.19 -4.99
N SER A 88 -9.75 -15.83 -4.34
CA SER A 88 -9.58 -17.17 -3.77
C SER A 88 -9.12 -18.19 -4.81
N ASP A 89 -9.65 -18.13 -6.03
CA ASP A 89 -9.34 -19.10 -7.08
C ASP A 89 -7.97 -18.82 -7.73
N TYR A 90 -7.33 -17.72 -7.35
CA TYR A 90 -6.05 -17.28 -7.89
C TYR A 90 -4.89 -17.44 -6.90
N CYS A 91 -5.10 -18.11 -5.75
CA CYS A 91 -4.08 -18.26 -4.73
C CYS A 91 -2.75 -18.78 -5.28
N GLU A 92 -2.81 -19.85 -6.09
CA GLU A 92 -1.66 -20.52 -6.69
C GLU A 92 -1.30 -20.00 -8.10
N HIS A 93 -1.95 -18.93 -8.57
CA HIS A 93 -1.65 -18.35 -9.89
C HIS A 93 -0.45 -17.41 -9.81
N ASP A 94 0.29 -17.37 -10.89
CA ASP A 94 1.38 -16.42 -11.11
C ASP A 94 0.80 -14.98 -11.14
N PRO A 95 1.28 -14.06 -10.29
CA PRO A 95 0.84 -12.67 -10.26
C PRO A 95 0.95 -11.94 -11.59
N THR A 96 1.89 -12.35 -12.46
CA THR A 96 2.10 -11.74 -13.79
C THR A 96 0.99 -12.08 -14.78
N GLN A 97 0.19 -13.10 -14.51
CA GLN A 97 -0.90 -13.58 -15.37
C GLN A 97 -2.24 -12.91 -15.04
N LEU A 98 -2.30 -12.03 -14.06
CA LEU A 98 -3.52 -11.40 -13.62
C LEU A 98 -3.96 -10.28 -14.58
N SER A 99 -5.28 -10.12 -14.75
CA SER A 99 -5.82 -8.93 -15.41
C SER A 99 -5.57 -7.67 -14.59
N GLY A 100 -5.63 -6.48 -15.19
CA GLY A 100 -5.40 -5.22 -14.50
C GLY A 100 -6.29 -5.03 -13.25
N GLY A 101 -7.56 -5.44 -13.31
CA GLY A 101 -8.46 -5.40 -12.16
C GLY A 101 -8.07 -6.40 -11.05
N GLN A 102 -7.62 -7.59 -11.43
CA GLN A 102 -7.09 -8.58 -10.48
C GLN A 102 -5.78 -8.10 -9.85
N THR A 103 -4.87 -7.53 -10.65
CA THR A 103 -3.62 -6.92 -10.17
C THR A 103 -3.90 -5.85 -9.13
N ARG A 104 -4.88 -4.95 -9.40
CA ARG A 104 -5.26 -3.90 -8.44
C ARG A 104 -5.80 -4.49 -7.13
N ARG A 105 -6.61 -5.53 -7.19
CA ARG A 105 -7.12 -6.23 -6.01
C ARG A 105 -6.02 -6.95 -5.24
N LEU A 106 -5.07 -7.56 -5.94
CA LEU A 106 -3.90 -8.18 -5.33
C LEU A 106 -3.04 -7.13 -4.61
N ALA A 107 -2.76 -5.99 -5.26
CA ALA A 107 -2.03 -4.88 -4.65
C ALA A 107 -2.68 -4.37 -3.37
N ALA A 108 -4.01 -4.21 -3.38
CA ALA A 108 -4.76 -3.85 -2.19
C ALA A 108 -4.58 -4.88 -1.06
N ALA A 109 -4.60 -6.17 -1.39
CA ALA A 109 -4.36 -7.25 -0.44
C ALA A 109 -2.94 -7.23 0.14
N CYS A 110 -1.91 -6.99 -0.68
CA CYS A 110 -0.50 -6.92 -0.26
C CYS A 110 -0.24 -5.78 0.75
N VAL A 111 -0.93 -4.65 0.60
CA VAL A 111 -0.82 -3.53 1.54
C VAL A 111 -1.67 -3.77 2.79
N ALA A 112 -2.92 -4.17 2.62
CA ALA A 112 -3.90 -4.32 3.70
C ALA A 112 -3.54 -5.44 4.69
N ILE A 113 -2.89 -6.52 4.24
CA ILE A 113 -2.52 -7.66 5.11
C ILE A 113 -1.58 -7.27 6.25
N ARG A 114 -0.85 -6.17 6.07
CA ARG A 114 0.08 -5.63 7.07
C ARG A 114 -0.64 -4.88 8.20
N GLU A 115 -1.95 -4.64 8.05
CA GLU A 115 -2.80 -3.91 8.99
C GLU A 115 -2.17 -2.55 9.39
N PRO A 116 -1.88 -1.67 8.42
CA PRO A 116 -1.25 -0.38 8.71
C PRO A 116 -2.20 0.51 9.53
N GLU A 117 -1.65 1.39 10.36
CA GLU A 117 -2.47 2.37 11.11
C GLU A 117 -3.16 3.36 10.18
N ILE A 118 -2.49 3.78 9.10
CA ILE A 118 -3.01 4.67 8.07
C ILE A 118 -2.69 4.09 6.70
N MET A 119 -3.68 4.02 5.83
CA MET A 119 -3.55 3.54 4.46
C MET A 119 -4.10 4.57 3.48
N ILE A 120 -3.29 4.99 2.52
CA ILE A 120 -3.69 5.93 1.47
C ILE A 120 -3.91 5.16 0.17
N VAL A 121 -5.03 5.43 -0.50
CA VAL A 121 -5.42 4.73 -1.74
C VAL A 121 -5.75 5.76 -2.83
N CYS A 122 -4.96 5.77 -3.89
CA CYS A 122 -5.19 6.62 -5.05
C CYS A 122 -6.21 5.97 -5.99
N GLU A 123 -7.26 6.71 -6.37
CA GLU A 123 -8.28 6.26 -7.33
C GLU A 123 -8.72 4.81 -7.08
N PRO A 124 -9.28 4.48 -5.90
CA PRO A 124 -9.46 3.08 -5.44
C PRO A 124 -10.20 2.17 -6.42
N GLY A 125 -10.94 2.71 -7.36
CA GLY A 125 -11.69 1.92 -8.32
C GLY A 125 -11.47 2.27 -9.77
N ALA A 126 -10.45 3.03 -10.09
CA ALA A 126 -10.13 3.32 -11.47
C ALA A 126 -9.86 2.03 -12.24
N GLY A 127 -10.53 1.86 -13.39
CA GLY A 127 -10.38 0.68 -14.23
C GLY A 127 -10.98 -0.62 -13.69
N LEU A 128 -11.71 -0.58 -12.57
CA LEU A 128 -12.42 -1.73 -12.03
C LEU A 128 -13.85 -1.84 -12.58
N ASP A 129 -14.30 -3.06 -12.86
CA ASP A 129 -15.72 -3.36 -13.01
C ASP A 129 -16.48 -3.23 -11.68
N ALA A 130 -17.81 -3.27 -11.71
CA ALA A 130 -18.65 -3.06 -10.54
C ALA A 130 -18.40 -4.08 -9.41
N ASP A 131 -18.16 -5.33 -9.76
CA ASP A 131 -17.92 -6.40 -8.79
C ASP A 131 -16.56 -6.24 -8.11
N SER A 132 -15.51 -6.00 -8.91
CA SER A 132 -14.16 -5.75 -8.42
C SER A 132 -14.10 -4.49 -7.54
N ARG A 133 -14.82 -3.44 -7.93
CA ARG A 133 -14.99 -2.22 -7.14
C ARG A 133 -15.61 -2.52 -5.79
N THR A 134 -16.72 -3.26 -5.78
CA THR A 134 -17.40 -3.65 -4.55
C THR A 134 -16.49 -4.43 -3.60
N GLN A 135 -15.64 -5.30 -4.12
CA GLN A 135 -14.69 -6.08 -3.33
C GLN A 135 -13.61 -5.20 -2.69
N VAL A 136 -13.05 -4.24 -3.44
CA VAL A 136 -12.07 -3.28 -2.88
C VAL A 136 -12.73 -2.41 -1.81
N VAL A 137 -13.92 -1.87 -2.07
CA VAL A 137 -14.65 -1.06 -1.08
C VAL A 137 -14.91 -1.87 0.20
N ARG A 138 -15.39 -3.11 0.09
CA ARG A 138 -15.61 -3.97 1.27
C ARG A 138 -14.32 -4.25 2.04
N LEU A 139 -13.19 -4.49 1.34
CA LEU A 139 -11.91 -4.64 1.99
C LEU A 139 -11.57 -3.42 2.82
N LEU A 140 -11.61 -2.22 2.21
CA LEU A 140 -11.26 -0.96 2.88
C LEU A 140 -12.18 -0.68 4.08
N GLN A 141 -13.47 -0.96 3.96
CA GLN A 141 -14.44 -0.82 5.07
C GLN A 141 -14.27 -1.87 6.18
N SER A 142 -13.63 -3.00 5.87
CA SER A 142 -13.44 -4.10 6.85
C SER A 142 -12.19 -3.97 7.71
N MET A 143 -11.50 -2.84 7.66
CA MET A 143 -10.25 -2.59 8.37
C MET A 143 -10.46 -1.72 9.63
N PRO A 144 -10.92 -2.29 10.76
CA PRO A 144 -11.36 -1.51 11.93
C PRO A 144 -10.24 -0.78 12.66
N GLU A 145 -8.99 -1.21 12.45
CA GLU A 145 -7.81 -0.62 13.09
C GLU A 145 -7.03 0.32 12.17
N THR A 146 -7.46 0.44 10.89
CA THR A 146 -6.80 1.25 9.87
C THR A 146 -7.62 2.48 9.54
N CYS A 147 -7.01 3.66 9.61
CA CYS A 147 -7.58 4.86 8.99
C CYS A 147 -7.34 4.80 7.47
N VAL A 148 -8.40 4.79 6.69
CA VAL A 148 -8.33 4.75 5.22
C VAL A 148 -8.54 6.14 4.64
N ILE A 149 -7.60 6.58 3.81
CA ILE A 149 -7.70 7.87 3.10
C ILE A 149 -7.68 7.59 1.60
N SER A 150 -8.81 7.78 0.93
CA SER A 150 -8.82 7.74 -0.54
C SER A 150 -8.50 9.13 -1.10
N VAL A 151 -7.64 9.17 -2.12
CA VAL A 151 -7.33 10.38 -2.88
C VAL A 151 -7.80 10.16 -4.30
N SER A 152 -8.73 10.97 -4.77
CA SER A 152 -9.36 10.75 -6.08
C SER A 152 -9.93 12.03 -6.69
N SER A 153 -10.10 12.03 -8.00
CA SER A 153 -10.73 13.13 -8.76
C SER A 153 -12.26 13.17 -8.61
N SER A 154 -12.86 12.10 -8.09
CA SER A 154 -14.30 11.99 -7.89
C SER A 154 -14.65 11.26 -6.59
N SER A 155 -15.80 11.60 -6.02
CA SER A 155 -16.28 10.94 -4.79
C SER A 155 -16.71 9.48 -5.06
N TRP A 156 -16.57 8.68 -4.02
CA TRP A 156 -16.93 7.28 -3.98
C TRP A 156 -17.98 7.03 -2.91
N PRO A 157 -19.27 7.25 -3.23
CA PRO A 157 -20.34 7.14 -2.24
C PRO A 157 -20.38 5.77 -1.55
N GLU A 158 -20.00 4.71 -2.28
CA GLU A 158 -20.00 3.33 -1.76
C GLU A 158 -18.93 3.12 -0.68
N LEU A 159 -17.86 3.90 -0.70
CA LEU A 159 -16.80 3.82 0.31
C LEU A 159 -17.25 4.42 1.65
N GLY A 160 -18.11 5.44 1.59
CA GLY A 160 -18.54 6.19 2.77
C GLY A 160 -17.42 7.08 3.32
N GLY A 161 -17.61 7.53 4.57
CA GLY A 161 -16.65 8.39 5.25
C GLY A 161 -16.81 9.88 4.95
N ASP A 162 -15.90 10.69 5.50
CA ASP A 162 -15.93 12.14 5.39
C ASP A 162 -15.27 12.61 4.09
N ILE A 163 -15.95 13.47 3.35
CA ILE A 163 -15.43 14.05 2.10
C ILE A 163 -14.71 15.36 2.40
N ILE A 164 -13.48 15.46 1.93
CA ILE A 164 -12.62 16.62 2.05
C ILE A 164 -12.24 17.10 0.64
N GLY A 165 -12.66 18.31 0.28
CA GLY A 165 -12.25 18.92 -0.99
C GLY A 165 -10.85 19.53 -0.88
N THR A 166 -10.08 19.46 -1.97
CA THR A 166 -8.84 20.22 -2.10
C THR A 166 -9.16 21.61 -2.62
N ASP A 167 -8.88 22.64 -1.81
CA ASP A 167 -8.78 24.00 -2.31
C ASP A 167 -7.30 24.26 -2.64
N PRO A 168 -6.94 24.70 -3.87
CA PRO A 168 -5.54 24.89 -4.29
C PRO A 168 -4.76 25.93 -3.47
N LEU A 169 -5.41 26.65 -2.55
CA LEU A 169 -4.81 27.70 -1.74
C LEU A 169 -4.30 27.26 -0.36
N VAL A 170 -4.41 25.98 0.01
CA VAL A 170 -3.95 25.51 1.32
C VAL A 170 -2.66 24.69 1.19
N ALA A 171 -1.61 25.38 0.79
CA ALA A 171 -0.26 24.91 1.08
C ALA A 171 -0.01 25.14 2.58
N ALA A 172 0.35 24.05 3.30
CA ALA A 172 0.72 24.02 4.71
C ALA A 172 -0.44 24.15 5.71
N VAL A 173 -1.14 23.07 5.93
CA VAL A 173 -1.90 22.88 7.17
C VAL A 173 -1.07 22.04 8.12
N ASP A 174 -0.98 22.52 9.35
CA ASP A 174 -0.29 21.85 10.45
C ASP A 174 -1.21 20.71 10.95
N LEU A 175 -1.23 19.59 10.24
CA LEU A 175 -1.93 18.40 10.70
C LEU A 175 -1.22 17.88 11.97
N PRO A 176 -1.97 17.47 13.00
CA PRO A 176 -1.34 16.87 14.15
C PRO A 176 -0.54 15.63 13.72
N ARG A 177 0.76 15.64 14.00
CA ARG A 177 1.59 14.44 13.78
C ARG A 177 1.04 13.35 14.68
N VAL A 178 0.62 12.24 14.07
CA VAL A 178 0.29 11.04 14.83
C VAL A 178 1.56 10.63 15.57
N SER A 179 1.55 10.79 16.88
CA SER A 179 2.62 10.21 17.68
C SER A 179 2.44 8.69 17.62
N ALA A 180 3.24 8.04 16.80
CA ALA A 180 3.30 6.59 16.75
C ALA A 180 3.66 6.10 18.16
N SER A 181 2.66 5.73 18.95
CA SER A 181 2.88 4.93 20.15
C SER A 181 3.32 3.56 19.66
N PRO A 182 4.56 3.13 19.94
CA PRO A 182 4.99 1.81 19.55
C PRO A 182 4.11 0.80 20.29
N ARG A 183 3.24 0.10 19.54
CA ARG A 183 2.64 -1.12 20.06
C ARG A 183 3.81 -2.04 20.39
N THR A 184 3.95 -2.38 21.64
CA THR A 184 4.99 -3.25 22.20
C THR A 184 4.82 -4.69 21.72
N GLY A 185 5.18 -4.91 20.49
CA GLY A 185 5.66 -6.18 19.96
C GLY A 185 7.03 -5.84 19.41
N SER A 186 8.10 -6.26 20.08
CA SER A 186 9.46 -5.83 19.83
C SER A 186 9.91 -6.16 18.41
N ILE A 187 9.69 -5.22 17.50
CA ILE A 187 10.44 -5.10 16.26
C ILE A 187 11.50 -4.05 16.57
N GLY A 188 12.78 -4.46 16.55
CA GLY A 188 13.89 -3.57 16.84
C GLY A 188 13.85 -2.29 16.00
N PRO A 189 14.47 -1.18 16.49
CA PRO A 189 14.31 0.13 15.90
C PRO A 189 14.85 0.15 14.46
N LEU A 190 13.97 0.38 13.49
CA LEU A 190 14.35 0.84 12.16
C LEU A 190 14.86 2.27 12.31
N THR A 191 16.17 2.43 12.44
CA THR A 191 16.80 3.76 12.46
C THR A 191 16.67 4.40 11.10
N ALA A 192 15.73 5.32 10.95
CA ALA A 192 15.63 6.20 9.80
C ALA A 192 16.83 7.16 9.81
N ARG A 193 17.81 6.95 8.93
CA ARG A 193 18.83 7.96 8.62
C ARG A 193 18.21 9.00 7.71
N ARG A 194 18.11 10.24 8.18
CA ARG A 194 17.82 11.42 7.37
C ARG A 194 18.86 11.54 6.25
N GLY A 195 18.39 11.50 5.00
CA GLY A 195 19.19 11.79 3.82
C GLY A 195 18.23 12.11 2.69
N ALA A 196 18.16 13.40 2.34
CA ALA A 196 17.35 13.88 1.25
C ALA A 196 17.78 13.25 -0.08
N ALA A 197 16.91 12.41 -0.64
CA ALA A 197 16.92 12.05 -2.05
C ALA A 197 15.50 11.67 -2.44
N LYS A 198 14.99 12.29 -3.51
CA LYS A 198 13.73 11.90 -4.17
C LYS A 198 13.82 10.42 -4.55
N LYS A 199 13.37 9.52 -3.66
CA LYS A 199 13.35 8.08 -3.94
C LYS A 199 11.98 7.72 -4.50
N LYS A 200 12.00 7.13 -5.69
CA LYS A 200 10.82 6.55 -6.32
C LYS A 200 10.25 5.46 -5.41
N TRP A 201 8.96 5.44 -5.24
CA TRP A 201 8.14 4.59 -4.37
C TRP A 201 8.41 3.08 -4.42
N TRP A 202 8.82 2.58 -5.56
CA TRP A 202 9.00 1.16 -5.82
C TRP A 202 10.26 0.53 -5.19
N HIS A 203 11.10 1.32 -4.47
CA HIS A 203 12.22 0.76 -3.70
C HIS A 203 11.83 0.10 -2.37
N PHE A 204 10.53 0.03 -2.08
CA PHE A 204 10.02 -0.51 -0.81
C PHE A 204 10.01 -2.04 -0.72
N SER A 205 10.14 -2.74 -1.84
CA SER A 205 10.14 -4.22 -1.89
C SER A 205 11.53 -4.85 -1.73
N GLN A 206 12.58 -4.05 -1.53
CA GLN A 206 13.93 -4.61 -1.36
C GLN A 206 14.27 -4.73 0.13
N PRO A 207 14.62 -5.92 0.64
CA PRO A 207 15.14 -6.08 1.99
C PRO A 207 16.43 -5.26 2.13
N ARG A 208 16.47 -4.30 3.04
CA ARG A 208 17.69 -3.58 3.39
C ARG A 208 18.59 -4.52 4.17
N GLY A 209 19.65 -4.99 3.52
CA GLY A 209 20.77 -5.57 4.25
C GLY A 209 21.35 -6.87 3.78
N THR A 210 21.34 -7.17 2.50
CA THR A 210 22.32 -8.13 1.95
C THR A 210 23.12 -7.43 0.88
N SER A 211 24.29 -6.90 1.28
CA SER A 211 25.34 -6.56 0.32
C SER A 211 25.87 -7.89 -0.22
N PHE A 212 25.37 -8.35 -1.34
CA PHE A 212 26.07 -9.34 -2.14
C PHE A 212 27.19 -8.60 -2.84
N SER A 213 28.42 -8.72 -2.33
CA SER A 213 29.61 -8.43 -3.11
C SER A 213 29.75 -9.56 -4.12
N VAL A 214 29.31 -9.32 -5.34
CA VAL A 214 29.69 -10.19 -6.46
C VAL A 214 31.17 -9.87 -6.71
N GLY A 215 32.04 -10.75 -6.24
CA GLY A 215 33.46 -10.73 -6.65
C GLY A 215 33.55 -10.93 -8.16
N PRO A 216 34.63 -10.45 -8.80
CA PRO A 216 34.80 -10.61 -10.25
C PRO A 216 34.79 -12.10 -10.60
N VAL A 217 33.84 -12.51 -11.44
CA VAL A 217 33.86 -13.84 -12.07
C VAL A 217 34.90 -13.80 -13.15
N GLU A 218 36.09 -14.38 -12.90
CA GLU A 218 37.07 -14.67 -13.91
C GLU A 218 36.54 -15.77 -14.84
N ILE A 219 36.22 -15.42 -16.07
CA ILE A 219 35.88 -16.37 -17.12
C ILE A 219 37.22 -16.84 -17.72
N PRO A 220 37.59 -18.12 -17.63
CA PRO A 220 38.79 -18.60 -18.28
C PRO A 220 38.60 -18.60 -19.81
N ILE A 221 39.40 -17.81 -20.50
CA ILE A 221 39.50 -17.84 -21.96
C ILE A 221 40.38 -19.05 -22.30
N THR A 222 39.80 -20.10 -22.82
CA THR A 222 40.52 -21.20 -23.48
C THR A 222 40.81 -20.77 -24.90
N GLU A 223 42.06 -20.43 -25.19
CA GLU A 223 42.60 -20.38 -26.55
C GLU A 223 42.78 -21.79 -27.09
N SER A 224 42.25 -22.04 -28.29
CA SER A 224 42.72 -23.05 -29.23
C SER A 224 42.32 -22.66 -30.63
#